data_89428f69988ce3bed5b887c8a49186e7
#
_entry.id   89428f69988ce3bed5b887c8a49186e7
#
_cell.length_a   1.000
_cell.length_b   1.000
_cell.length_c   1.000
_cell.angle_alpha   90.00
_cell.angle_beta   90.00
_cell.angle_gamma   90.00
#
_symmetry.space_group_name_H-M   'P 1'
#
loop_
_entity.id
_entity.type
_entity.pdbx_description
1 polymer ?
#
loop_
_entity_poly.entity_id
_entity_poly.type
_entity_poly.pdbx_seq_one_letter_code
_entity_poly.pdbx_strand_id
1 'polypeptide(L)'
;MTVNRRTALTGIVATSAAFTLAACAAEAEPVETTLPSATVDETSAPPTTEQLLGKADDVIVGSGMKYKISDALTILVTRPALQTFRAFNATCTHAGCIVTGVREDQITCGCHGARFDTDSGEPQSGPARSALGKITIEVRGEDLYALI
;
A
#
# COMPACT_ATOMS: atom_id res chain seq x y z
N MET A 1 7.89 9.93 45.17
CA MET A 1 9.32 10.32 45.16
C MET A 1 9.60 11.00 43.84
N THR A 2 9.76 12.30 43.91
CA THR A 2 9.98 13.20 42.78
C THR A 2 11.48 13.33 42.53
N VAL A 3 11.95 13.17 41.30
CA VAL A 3 13.29 13.62 40.90
C VAL A 3 13.17 14.39 39.57
N ASN A 4 13.30 15.69 39.72
CA ASN A 4 13.39 16.71 38.70
C ASN A 4 14.88 16.95 38.40
N ARG A 5 15.33 16.90 37.16
CA ARG A 5 16.65 17.45 36.77
C ARG A 5 16.52 18.23 35.47
N ARG A 6 16.43 19.54 35.65
CA ARG A 6 16.73 20.54 34.62
C ARG A 6 18.26 20.63 34.50
N THR A 7 18.78 20.70 33.30
CA THR A 7 20.10 21.29 33.04
C THR A 7 20.03 22.05 31.73
N ALA A 8 20.10 23.34 31.82
CA ALA A 8 20.30 24.28 30.74
C ALA A 8 21.80 24.37 30.43
N LEU A 9 22.17 24.47 29.19
CA LEU A 9 23.49 24.96 28.76
C LEU A 9 23.34 25.81 27.50
N THR A 10 23.56 27.09 27.73
CA THR A 10 23.72 28.19 26.77
C THR A 10 25.11 28.11 26.14
N GLY A 11 25.22 28.33 24.86
CA GLY A 11 26.50 28.48 24.16
C GLY A 11 26.31 29.25 22.85
N ILE A 12 26.58 30.55 22.91
CA ILE A 12 26.68 31.51 21.80
C ILE A 12 28.11 31.47 21.28
N VAL A 13 28.33 31.32 19.96
CA VAL A 13 29.51 31.84 19.29
C VAL A 13 29.10 32.27 17.87
N ALA A 14 29.20 33.57 17.65
CA ALA A 14 29.15 34.23 16.36
C ALA A 14 30.56 34.30 15.75
N THR A 15 30.70 33.94 14.47
CA THR A 15 31.85 34.40 13.69
C THR A 15 31.40 34.72 12.26
N SER A 16 31.48 36.01 11.97
CA SER A 16 31.31 36.63 10.64
C SER A 16 32.57 36.38 9.81
N ALA A 17 32.42 35.97 8.55
CA ALA A 17 33.46 36.13 7.55
C ALA A 17 32.80 36.61 6.24
N ALA A 18 33.07 37.86 5.94
CA ALA A 18 32.79 38.51 4.67
C ALA A 18 33.84 38.09 3.64
N PHE A 19 33.42 37.68 2.48
CA PHE A 19 34.28 37.63 1.29
C PHE A 19 33.63 38.36 0.12
N THR A 20 34.46 39.23 -0.43
CA THR A 20 34.20 40.25 -1.43
C THR A 20 34.10 39.69 -2.84
N LEU A 21 33.30 40.41 -3.64
CA LEU A 21 33.10 40.44 -5.09
C LEU A 21 34.31 40.05 -5.97
N ALA A 22 33.99 39.30 -7.03
CA ALA A 22 34.63 39.46 -8.33
C ALA A 22 33.53 39.34 -9.38
N ALA A 23 33.26 40.48 -10.04
CA ALA A 23 32.42 40.58 -11.21
C ALA A 23 33.22 40.10 -12.43
N CYS A 24 32.67 39.14 -13.18
CA CYS A 24 33.03 38.95 -14.59
C CYS A 24 31.74 38.97 -15.40
N ALA A 25 31.51 40.06 -16.06
CA ALA A 25 30.55 40.20 -17.14
C ALA A 25 31.09 39.43 -18.35
N ALA A 26 30.34 38.45 -18.80
CA ALA A 26 30.44 37.88 -20.13
C ALA A 26 29.03 37.87 -20.71
N GLU A 27 28.81 38.78 -21.66
CA GLU A 27 27.67 38.82 -22.55
C GLU A 27 27.66 37.51 -23.34
N ALA A 28 26.63 36.72 -23.24
CA ALA A 28 26.35 35.62 -24.13
C ALA A 28 24.89 35.75 -24.57
N GLU A 29 24.73 35.82 -25.86
CA GLU A 29 23.49 36.01 -26.61
C GLU A 29 22.44 34.90 -26.28
N PRO A 30 21.13 35.20 -26.41
CA PRO A 30 20.10 34.20 -26.19
C PRO A 30 20.06 33.20 -27.35
N VAL A 31 20.56 32.02 -27.13
CA VAL A 31 20.27 30.89 -28.01
C VAL A 31 18.86 30.44 -27.69
N GLU A 32 17.93 30.74 -28.57
CA GLU A 32 16.60 30.12 -28.62
C GLU A 32 16.78 28.62 -28.86
N THR A 33 16.92 27.88 -27.80
CA THR A 33 16.75 26.43 -27.86
C THR A 33 15.27 26.15 -27.82
N THR A 34 14.68 25.98 -28.99
CA THR A 34 13.38 25.34 -29.13
C THR A 34 13.50 23.93 -28.61
N LEU A 35 13.12 23.71 -27.35
CA LEU A 35 12.86 22.39 -26.79
C LEU A 35 11.71 21.76 -27.59
N PRO A 36 11.90 20.59 -28.20
CA PRO A 36 10.77 19.84 -28.70
C PRO A 36 9.89 19.52 -27.49
N SER A 37 8.65 20.00 -27.56
CA SER A 37 7.59 19.59 -26.63
C SER A 37 7.47 18.07 -26.74
N ALA A 38 8.18 17.36 -25.89
CA ALA A 38 7.92 15.95 -25.70
C ALA A 38 6.51 15.88 -25.10
N THR A 39 5.54 15.59 -25.93
CA THR A 39 4.29 14.98 -25.50
C THR A 39 4.70 13.78 -24.68
N VAL A 40 4.60 13.90 -23.37
CA VAL A 40 4.62 12.74 -22.47
C VAL A 40 3.44 11.89 -22.89
N ASP A 41 3.77 10.86 -23.66
CA ASP A 41 2.90 9.74 -23.92
C ASP A 41 2.41 9.25 -22.55
N GLU A 42 1.12 9.38 -22.37
CA GLU A 42 0.40 8.89 -21.20
C GLU A 42 0.79 7.42 -21.03
N THR A 43 1.65 7.14 -20.06
CA THR A 43 2.14 5.79 -19.75
C THR A 43 0.93 4.91 -19.62
N SER A 44 0.66 4.14 -20.65
CA SER A 44 -0.34 3.08 -20.67
C SER A 44 -0.03 2.15 -19.51
N ALA A 45 -0.77 2.34 -18.41
CA ALA A 45 -0.83 1.35 -17.36
C ALA A 45 -1.17 0.00 -18.03
N PRO A 46 -0.55 -1.12 -17.62
CA PRO A 46 -0.88 -2.41 -18.21
C PRO A 46 -2.40 -2.62 -18.13
N PRO A 47 -3.02 -3.20 -19.15
CA PRO A 47 -4.47 -3.37 -19.19
C PRO A 47 -4.92 -4.13 -17.95
N THR A 48 -5.52 -3.42 -17.01
CA THR A 48 -6.08 -4.00 -15.79
C THR A 48 -7.41 -4.62 -16.15
N THR A 49 -7.54 -5.92 -16.00
CA THR A 49 -8.80 -6.62 -16.23
C THR A 49 -9.70 -6.41 -15.02
N GLU A 50 -10.86 -5.82 -15.25
CA GLU A 50 -11.88 -5.68 -14.22
C GLU A 50 -12.67 -6.99 -14.07
N GLN A 51 -12.76 -7.46 -12.84
CA GLN A 51 -13.52 -8.66 -12.50
C GLN A 51 -14.61 -8.33 -11.50
N LEU A 52 -15.88 -8.46 -11.91
CA LEU A 52 -17.00 -8.39 -10.97
C LEU A 52 -16.92 -9.58 -10.00
N LEU A 53 -16.91 -9.29 -8.72
CA LEU A 53 -16.89 -10.29 -7.64
C LEU A 53 -18.30 -10.61 -7.13
N GLY A 54 -19.11 -9.58 -6.83
CA GLY A 54 -20.45 -9.73 -6.28
C GLY A 54 -20.91 -8.46 -5.59
N LYS A 55 -21.86 -8.58 -4.67
CA LYS A 55 -22.37 -7.43 -3.91
C LYS A 55 -21.48 -7.14 -2.71
N ALA A 56 -21.31 -5.84 -2.42
CA ALA A 56 -20.55 -5.38 -1.26
C ALA A 56 -21.17 -5.89 0.07
N ASP A 57 -22.49 -5.99 0.12
CA ASP A 57 -23.19 -6.43 1.33
C ASP A 57 -23.11 -7.95 1.58
N ASP A 58 -22.69 -8.73 0.59
CA ASP A 58 -22.40 -10.16 0.78
C ASP A 58 -21.18 -10.36 1.71
N VAL A 59 -20.28 -9.35 1.78
CA VAL A 59 -19.12 -9.40 2.68
C VAL A 59 -19.48 -8.74 4.01
N ILE A 60 -19.74 -9.56 5.03
CA ILE A 60 -20.13 -9.09 6.37
C ILE A 60 -18.96 -8.36 7.04
N VAL A 61 -19.25 -7.28 7.80
CA VAL A 61 -18.24 -6.54 8.58
C VAL A 61 -17.57 -7.47 9.59
N GLY A 62 -16.25 -7.39 9.73
CA GLY A 62 -15.43 -8.28 10.56
C GLY A 62 -15.22 -9.67 9.96
N SER A 63 -15.62 -9.87 8.70
CA SER A 63 -15.54 -11.16 8.01
C SER A 63 -14.82 -11.04 6.67
N GLY A 64 -14.82 -12.12 5.90
CA GLY A 64 -14.28 -12.16 4.54
C GLY A 64 -14.93 -13.22 3.68
N MET A 65 -14.96 -12.98 2.38
CA MET A 65 -15.51 -13.88 1.38
C MET A 65 -14.46 -14.20 0.30
N LYS A 66 -14.42 -15.46 -0.13
CA LYS A 66 -13.50 -15.92 -1.19
C LYS A 66 -14.21 -16.00 -2.52
N TYR A 67 -13.53 -15.50 -3.56
CA TYR A 67 -13.98 -15.55 -4.94
C TYR A 67 -12.95 -16.31 -5.78
N LYS A 68 -13.35 -17.43 -6.36
CA LYS A 68 -12.49 -18.19 -7.28
C LYS A 68 -12.58 -17.55 -8.66
N ILE A 69 -11.50 -16.93 -9.12
CA ILE A 69 -11.42 -16.26 -10.42
C ILE A 69 -10.96 -17.22 -11.50
N SER A 70 -9.95 -18.03 -11.16
CA SER A 70 -9.40 -19.06 -12.04
C SER A 70 -8.84 -20.21 -11.20
N ASP A 71 -8.25 -21.22 -11.85
CA ASP A 71 -7.55 -22.28 -11.10
C ASP A 71 -6.27 -21.78 -10.43
N ALA A 72 -5.69 -20.70 -10.93
CA ALA A 72 -4.48 -20.09 -10.39
C ALA A 72 -4.76 -18.93 -9.41
N LEU A 73 -5.97 -18.36 -9.39
CA LEU A 73 -6.27 -17.17 -8.61
C LEU A 73 -7.59 -17.31 -7.84
N THR A 74 -7.48 -17.29 -6.53
CA THR A 74 -8.59 -17.08 -5.61
C THR A 74 -8.34 -15.77 -4.87
N ILE A 75 -9.34 -14.89 -4.83
CA ILE A 75 -9.31 -13.62 -4.11
C ILE A 75 -10.06 -13.78 -2.80
N LEU A 76 -9.46 -13.34 -1.70
CA LEU A 76 -10.15 -13.12 -0.44
C LEU A 76 -10.46 -11.63 -0.31
N VAL A 77 -11.75 -11.28 -0.23
CA VAL A 77 -12.17 -9.93 0.14
C VAL A 77 -12.49 -9.93 1.63
N THR A 78 -11.94 -8.98 2.37
CA THR A 78 -12.23 -8.73 3.78
C THR A 78 -12.96 -7.40 3.94
N ARG A 79 -13.77 -7.28 5.00
CA ARG A 79 -14.46 -6.04 5.37
C ARG A 79 -14.14 -5.71 6.83
N PRO A 80 -12.94 -5.15 7.12
CA PRO A 80 -12.54 -4.87 8.51
C PRO A 80 -13.41 -3.79 9.17
N ALA A 81 -14.02 -2.89 8.41
CA ALA A 81 -14.95 -1.87 8.89
C ALA A 81 -16.08 -1.62 7.88
N LEU A 82 -17.13 -0.91 8.31
CA LEU A 82 -18.39 -0.74 7.56
C LEU A 82 -18.19 -0.28 6.10
N GLN A 83 -17.28 0.66 5.85
CA GLN A 83 -17.01 1.22 4.52
C GLN A 83 -15.63 0.81 3.98
N THR A 84 -14.99 -0.18 4.59
CA THR A 84 -13.63 -0.57 4.27
C THR A 84 -13.61 -1.97 3.71
N PHE A 85 -13.18 -2.09 2.46
CA PHE A 85 -12.95 -3.37 1.82
C PHE A 85 -11.46 -3.51 1.47
N ARG A 86 -10.93 -4.71 1.62
CA ARG A 86 -9.58 -5.09 1.19
C ARG A 86 -9.66 -6.38 0.41
N ALA A 87 -8.79 -6.54 -0.57
CA ALA A 87 -8.70 -7.77 -1.32
C ALA A 87 -7.26 -8.28 -1.36
N PHE A 88 -7.14 -9.59 -1.24
CA PHE A 88 -5.85 -10.28 -1.19
C PHE A 88 -5.88 -11.51 -2.07
N ASN A 89 -4.73 -11.84 -2.66
CA ASN A 89 -4.54 -13.19 -3.18
C ASN A 89 -4.67 -14.17 -2.00
N ALA A 90 -5.61 -15.09 -2.08
CA ALA A 90 -5.89 -16.03 -1.00
C ALA A 90 -4.82 -17.11 -0.83
N THR A 91 -3.75 -17.09 -1.62
CA THR A 91 -2.62 -18.01 -1.52
C THR A 91 -1.74 -17.66 -0.33
N CYS A 92 -1.69 -18.54 0.66
CA CYS A 92 -0.87 -18.37 1.86
C CYS A 92 0.62 -18.32 1.51
N THR A 93 1.30 -17.29 1.98
CA THR A 93 2.73 -17.03 1.70
C THR A 93 3.69 -17.99 2.40
N HIS A 94 3.20 -18.89 3.26
CA HIS A 94 4.02 -19.93 3.86
C HIS A 94 4.29 -21.10 2.88
N ALA A 95 3.25 -21.70 2.34
CA ALA A 95 3.36 -22.93 1.55
C ALA A 95 2.29 -23.06 0.45
N GLY A 96 1.68 -21.96 0.01
CA GLY A 96 0.77 -21.95 -1.14
C GLY A 96 -0.64 -22.48 -0.88
N CYS A 97 -1.01 -22.87 0.35
CA CYS A 97 -2.39 -23.23 0.66
C CYS A 97 -3.34 -22.04 0.46
N ILE A 98 -4.57 -22.30 0.04
CA ILE A 98 -5.60 -21.25 0.06
C ILE A 98 -6.01 -21.02 1.52
N VAL A 99 -5.97 -19.76 1.96
CA VAL A 99 -6.39 -19.38 3.32
C VAL A 99 -7.83 -19.82 3.59
N THR A 100 -8.12 -20.15 4.83
CA THR A 100 -9.44 -20.67 5.24
C THR A 100 -10.53 -19.58 5.16
N GLY A 101 -10.18 -18.35 5.57
CA GLY A 101 -11.06 -17.19 5.64
C GLY A 101 -10.71 -16.31 6.83
N VAL A 102 -11.66 -15.47 7.25
CA VAL A 102 -11.50 -14.60 8.44
C VAL A 102 -12.11 -15.28 9.67
N ARG A 103 -11.38 -15.27 10.76
CA ARG A 103 -11.82 -15.70 12.09
C ARG A 103 -11.16 -14.81 13.14
N GLU A 104 -11.91 -14.37 14.14
CA GLU A 104 -11.39 -13.54 15.24
C GLU A 104 -10.61 -12.32 14.71
N ASP A 105 -11.18 -11.63 13.72
CA ASP A 105 -10.60 -10.48 13.02
C ASP A 105 -9.23 -10.72 12.37
N GLN A 106 -8.90 -11.98 12.08
CA GLN A 106 -7.67 -12.37 11.38
C GLN A 106 -7.98 -13.28 10.19
N ILE A 107 -7.22 -13.13 9.12
CA ILE A 107 -7.21 -14.10 8.02
C ILE A 107 -6.44 -15.31 8.50
N THR A 108 -7.03 -16.48 8.40
CA THR A 108 -6.43 -17.73 8.91
C THR A 108 -6.12 -18.71 7.79
N CYS A 109 -5.00 -19.41 7.91
CA CYS A 109 -4.64 -20.53 7.04
C CYS A 109 -4.67 -21.84 7.85
N GLY A 110 -5.59 -22.74 7.50
CA GLY A 110 -5.77 -23.99 8.24
C GLY A 110 -4.68 -25.05 8.03
N CYS A 111 -3.80 -24.89 7.02
CA CYS A 111 -2.72 -25.85 6.77
C CYS A 111 -1.69 -25.88 7.90
N HIS A 112 -1.17 -24.71 8.29
CA HIS A 112 -0.07 -24.62 9.26
C HIS A 112 -0.29 -23.50 10.30
N GLY A 113 -1.51 -22.97 10.41
CA GLY A 113 -1.87 -21.99 11.43
C GLY A 113 -1.33 -20.57 11.19
N ALA A 114 -0.93 -20.22 9.97
CA ALA A 114 -0.57 -18.84 9.67
C ALA A 114 -1.79 -17.93 9.84
N ARG A 115 -1.57 -16.74 10.42
CA ARG A 115 -2.58 -15.71 10.63
C ARG A 115 -2.09 -14.40 10.06
N PHE A 116 -3.01 -13.66 9.42
CA PHE A 116 -2.70 -12.37 8.78
C PHE A 116 -3.74 -11.33 9.19
N ASP A 117 -3.33 -10.10 9.17
CA ASP A 117 -4.19 -8.94 9.43
C ASP A 117 -5.21 -8.73 8.30
N THR A 118 -6.45 -8.40 8.65
CA THR A 118 -7.54 -8.26 7.68
C THR A 118 -7.50 -6.96 6.87
N ASP A 119 -6.75 -5.95 7.30
CA ASP A 119 -6.63 -4.65 6.62
C ASP A 119 -5.33 -4.55 5.81
N SER A 120 -4.23 -4.99 6.38
CA SER A 120 -2.91 -4.88 5.75
C SER A 120 -2.46 -6.14 5.00
N GLY A 121 -2.96 -7.32 5.38
CA GLY A 121 -2.49 -8.62 4.91
C GLY A 121 -1.18 -9.08 5.54
N GLU A 122 -0.62 -8.32 6.49
CA GLU A 122 0.64 -8.63 7.15
C GLU A 122 0.51 -9.87 8.06
N PRO A 123 1.57 -10.71 8.15
CA PRO A 123 1.55 -11.87 9.03
C PRO A 123 1.55 -11.42 10.49
N GLN A 124 0.60 -11.94 11.27
CA GLN A 124 0.43 -11.69 12.70
C GLN A 124 1.02 -12.82 13.54
N SER A 125 0.87 -14.05 13.08
CA SER A 125 1.43 -15.21 13.75
C SER A 125 1.54 -16.41 12.82
N GLY A 126 2.21 -17.46 13.30
CA GLY A 126 2.45 -18.70 12.55
C GLY A 126 3.69 -18.62 11.65
N PRO A 127 3.83 -19.54 10.69
CA PRO A 127 5.08 -19.70 9.94
C PRO A 127 5.24 -18.75 8.74
N ALA A 128 4.20 -18.04 8.31
CA ALA A 128 4.30 -17.07 7.20
C ALA A 128 5.20 -15.90 7.59
N ARG A 129 6.01 -15.42 6.64
CA ARG A 129 6.99 -14.35 6.85
C ARG A 129 6.74 -13.11 5.99
N SER A 130 5.83 -13.19 5.04
CA SER A 130 5.48 -12.10 4.13
C SER A 130 3.98 -11.90 4.09
N ALA A 131 3.55 -10.68 3.77
CA ALA A 131 2.16 -10.32 3.60
C ALA A 131 1.50 -11.11 2.45
N LEU A 132 0.19 -11.23 2.51
CA LEU A 132 -0.61 -11.66 1.37
C LEU A 132 -0.54 -10.61 0.26
N GLY A 133 -0.49 -11.05 -1.00
CA GLY A 133 -0.50 -10.16 -2.16
C GLY A 133 -1.79 -9.34 -2.19
N LYS A 134 -1.67 -8.01 -2.19
CA LYS A 134 -2.82 -7.10 -2.28
C LYS A 134 -3.37 -7.05 -3.70
N ILE A 135 -4.68 -6.96 -3.81
CA ILE A 135 -5.40 -6.78 -5.06
C ILE A 135 -6.22 -5.49 -4.93
N THR A 136 -6.19 -4.65 -5.94
CA THR A 136 -7.00 -3.44 -5.94
C THR A 136 -8.48 -3.81 -6.03
N ILE A 137 -9.31 -3.21 -5.17
CA ILE A 137 -10.75 -3.42 -5.15
C ILE A 137 -11.47 -2.08 -5.22
N GLU A 138 -12.54 -2.04 -5.98
CA GLU A 138 -13.43 -0.88 -6.12
C GLU A 138 -14.86 -1.27 -5.78
N VAL A 139 -15.54 -0.35 -5.09
CA VAL A 139 -16.99 -0.44 -4.84
C VAL A 139 -17.68 0.55 -5.77
N ARG A 140 -18.54 0.06 -6.65
CA ARG A 140 -19.33 0.87 -7.58
C ARG A 140 -20.81 0.60 -7.34
N GLY A 141 -21.48 1.56 -6.70
CA GLY A 141 -22.85 1.34 -6.21
C GLY A 141 -22.88 0.25 -5.15
N GLU A 142 -23.52 -0.86 -5.46
CA GLU A 142 -23.59 -2.05 -4.59
C GLU A 142 -22.60 -3.15 -4.96
N ASP A 143 -21.88 -3.00 -6.06
CA ASP A 143 -21.03 -4.04 -6.63
C ASP A 143 -19.56 -3.88 -6.26
N LEU A 144 -18.88 -5.02 -6.05
CA LEU A 144 -17.43 -5.13 -5.82
C LEU A 144 -16.72 -5.57 -7.09
N TYR A 145 -15.67 -4.84 -7.48
CA TYR A 145 -14.80 -5.15 -8.61
C TYR A 145 -13.36 -5.34 -8.15
N ALA A 146 -12.71 -6.38 -8.61
CA ALA A 146 -11.26 -6.55 -8.49
C ALA A 146 -10.58 -6.08 -9.78
N LEU A 147 -9.48 -5.35 -9.64
CA LEU A 147 -8.60 -4.95 -10.75
C LEU A 147 -7.38 -5.87 -10.74
N ILE A 148 -7.28 -6.76 -11.74
CA ILE A 148 -6.29 -7.85 -11.85
C ILE A 148 -5.57 -7.85 -13.17
#